data_069c4eac5e69e8fab766973bafab66db
#
_entry.id   069c4eac5e69e8fab766973bafab66db
#
_cell.length_a   1.000
_cell.length_b   1.000
_cell.length_c   1.000
_cell.angle_alpha   90.00
_cell.angle_beta   90.00
_cell.angle_gamma   90.00
#
_symmetry.space_group_name_H-M   'P 1'
#
loop_
_entity.id
_entity.type
_entity.pdbx_description
1 polymer ?
#
loop_
_entity_poly.entity_id
_entity_poly.type
_entity_poly.pdbx_seq_one_letter_code
_entity_poly.pdbx_strand_id
1 'polypeptide(L)'
;FQGPAAITSELYDGRPPCQYHGFCNKGGCHVQAKSSTAFTTIPKAIDTGNLDVVTYARVINIVTDNDGKVTGVDYLRGNEEFFQPADVVLMASYAYENVRLLQLSKSRSFPNGLSNNNGQVGKHYLSHHQGSPVIALFPDNLHNWYGLPAQGVAIDNWADDNFDHSELDFIGGANLWVHTDRKPIGAAKM
;
A
#
# COMPACT_ATOMS: atom_id res chain seq x y z
N PHE A 1 -6.08 12.61 -18.15
CA PHE A 1 -5.89 13.53 -17.01
C PHE A 1 -4.47 13.44 -16.46
N GLN A 2 -4.03 14.49 -15.80
CA GLN A 2 -2.71 14.53 -15.16
C GLN A 2 -2.85 15.03 -13.72
N GLY A 3 -1.93 14.67 -12.87
CA GLY A 3 -1.88 15.13 -11.49
C GLY A 3 -0.85 14.40 -10.64
N PRO A 4 -0.40 15.02 -9.57
CA PRO A 4 0.46 14.37 -8.60
C PRO A 4 -0.35 13.42 -7.72
N ALA A 5 0.14 12.21 -7.54
CA ALA A 5 -0.49 11.24 -6.66
C ALA A 5 -0.19 11.57 -5.19
N ALA A 6 -1.24 11.89 -4.42
CA ALA A 6 -1.17 12.12 -2.98
C ALA A 6 -0.13 13.17 -2.55
N ILE A 7 -0.02 14.28 -3.29
CA ILE A 7 0.91 15.38 -3.01
C ILE A 7 0.13 16.68 -2.92
N THR A 8 0.36 17.45 -1.86
CA THR A 8 -0.26 18.76 -1.70
C THR A 8 0.31 19.76 -2.71
N SER A 9 -0.54 20.41 -3.48
CA SER A 9 -0.18 21.49 -4.44
C SER A 9 -0.34 22.88 -3.84
N GLU A 10 -1.05 22.98 -2.73
CA GLU A 10 -1.29 24.20 -1.97
C GLU A 10 -1.19 23.90 -0.47
N LEU A 11 -1.25 24.93 0.37
CA LEU A 11 -1.28 24.74 1.82
C LEU A 11 -2.56 23.97 2.20
N TYR A 12 -2.39 22.81 2.78
CA TYR A 12 -3.49 21.96 3.18
C TYR A 12 -3.22 21.31 4.53
N ASP A 13 -4.11 21.52 5.49
CA ASP A 13 -4.05 20.88 6.80
C ASP A 13 -2.72 21.12 7.51
N GLY A 14 -2.22 22.38 7.47
CA GLY A 14 -0.94 22.77 8.06
C GLY A 14 0.30 22.29 7.31
N ARG A 15 0.15 21.54 6.24
CA ARG A 15 1.26 21.03 5.42
C ARG A 15 1.51 21.94 4.22
N PRO A 16 2.76 22.31 3.94
CA PRO A 16 3.07 23.19 2.82
C PRO A 16 2.87 22.49 1.47
N PRO A 17 2.74 23.25 0.38
CA PRO A 17 2.75 22.71 -0.96
C PRO A 17 4.10 22.08 -1.31
N CYS A 18 4.10 21.23 -2.32
CA CYS A 18 5.31 20.65 -2.88
C CYS A 18 6.29 21.75 -3.32
N GLN A 19 7.53 21.61 -2.92
CA GLN A 19 8.63 22.53 -3.26
C GLN A 19 9.35 22.13 -4.54
N TYR A 20 8.85 21.13 -5.26
CA TYR A 20 9.42 20.61 -6.50
C TYR A 20 10.89 20.16 -6.38
N HIS A 21 11.27 19.60 -5.26
CA HIS A 21 12.58 18.98 -5.10
C HIS A 21 12.71 17.75 -6.01
N GLY A 22 13.92 17.47 -6.44
CA GLY A 22 14.19 16.26 -7.22
C GLY A 22 14.24 14.99 -6.38
N PHE A 23 14.17 13.84 -7.06
CA PHE A 23 14.44 12.51 -6.50
C PHE A 23 13.46 11.97 -5.44
N CYS A 24 12.26 12.53 -5.35
CA CYS A 24 11.28 12.14 -4.33
C CYS A 24 10.47 10.89 -4.68
N ASN A 25 10.63 10.30 -5.86
CA ASN A 25 9.79 9.19 -6.32
C ASN A 25 9.80 8.01 -5.34
N LYS A 26 10.97 7.60 -4.88
CA LYS A 26 11.15 6.47 -3.95
C LYS A 26 11.60 6.90 -2.54
N GLY A 27 11.63 8.18 -2.28
CA GLY A 27 12.08 8.74 -1.02
C GLY A 27 10.95 9.31 -0.16
N GLY A 28 11.29 9.71 1.05
CA GLY A 28 10.45 10.50 1.92
C GLY A 28 10.35 11.95 1.45
N CYS A 29 9.48 12.71 2.11
CA CYS A 29 9.30 14.13 1.86
C CYS A 29 9.55 14.92 3.15
N HIS A 30 10.64 15.69 3.20
CA HIS A 30 11.01 16.44 4.41
C HIS A 30 10.06 17.61 4.70
N VAL A 31 9.36 18.12 3.69
CA VAL A 31 8.32 19.15 3.86
C VAL A 31 6.92 18.56 4.04
N GLN A 32 6.78 17.24 4.07
CA GLN A 32 5.51 16.53 4.28
C GLN A 32 4.42 16.83 3.23
N ALA A 33 4.77 17.41 2.10
CA ALA A 33 3.84 17.60 0.99
C ALA A 33 3.36 16.28 0.38
N LYS A 34 4.21 15.25 0.38
CA LYS A 34 3.86 13.89 -0.03
C LYS A 34 3.08 13.23 1.10
N SER A 35 1.79 12.99 0.87
CA SER A 35 0.88 12.47 1.90
C SER A 35 1.18 11.01 2.26
N SER A 36 1.06 10.73 3.53
CA SER A 36 1.02 9.37 4.09
C SER A 36 0.20 9.41 5.37
N THR A 37 -0.26 8.27 5.84
CA THR A 37 -1.00 8.17 7.10
C THR A 37 -0.18 8.68 8.29
N ALA A 38 1.15 8.59 8.25
CA ALA A 38 2.05 9.10 9.27
C ALA A 38 1.98 10.62 9.45
N PHE A 39 1.60 11.36 8.42
CA PHE A 39 1.51 12.82 8.43
C PHE A 39 0.08 13.36 8.36
N THR A 40 -0.90 12.47 8.20
CA THR A 40 -2.29 12.88 8.01
C THR A 40 -3.19 12.32 9.12
N THR A 41 -3.57 11.08 9.03
CA THR A 41 -4.61 10.49 9.88
C THR A 41 -4.10 10.04 11.25
N ILE A 42 -2.90 9.49 11.33
CA ILE A 42 -2.37 8.97 12.60
C ILE A 42 -2.18 10.07 13.65
N PRO A 43 -1.54 11.23 13.36
CA PRO A 43 -1.43 12.30 14.34
C PRO A 43 -2.80 12.77 14.86
N LYS A 44 -3.75 12.98 13.97
CA LYS A 44 -5.10 13.39 14.35
C LYS A 44 -5.82 12.36 15.21
N ALA A 45 -5.62 11.08 14.91
CA ALA A 45 -6.22 10.02 15.72
C ALA A 45 -5.58 9.96 17.13
N ILE A 46 -4.28 10.18 17.24
CA ILE A 46 -3.59 10.30 18.54
C ILE A 46 -4.16 11.48 19.33
N ASP A 47 -4.36 12.63 18.70
CA ASP A 47 -4.89 13.85 19.32
C ASP A 47 -6.30 13.66 19.90
N THR A 48 -7.06 12.68 19.39
CA THR A 48 -8.38 12.33 19.98
C THR A 48 -8.29 11.62 21.34
N GLY A 49 -7.12 11.12 21.71
CA GLY A 49 -6.92 10.27 22.89
C GLY A 49 -7.48 8.84 22.76
N ASN A 50 -7.97 8.45 21.57
CA ASN A 50 -8.58 7.14 21.34
C ASN A 50 -7.67 6.19 20.54
N LEU A 51 -6.42 6.58 20.27
CA LEU A 51 -5.45 5.77 19.54
C LEU A 51 -4.16 5.64 20.35
N ASP A 52 -3.79 4.40 20.64
CA ASP A 52 -2.45 4.03 21.11
C ASP A 52 -1.66 3.41 19.95
N VAL A 53 -0.45 3.92 19.73
CA VAL A 53 0.45 3.40 18.71
C VAL A 53 1.61 2.65 19.36
N VAL A 54 1.67 1.34 19.14
CA VAL A 54 2.76 0.51 19.63
C VAL A 54 3.70 0.20 18.48
N THR A 55 4.88 0.82 18.49
CA THR A 55 5.92 0.61 17.47
C THR A 55 6.85 -0.54 17.84
N TYR A 56 7.59 -1.04 16.83
CA TYR A 56 8.50 -2.20 16.98
C TYR A 56 7.79 -3.45 17.52
N ALA A 57 6.49 -3.54 17.31
CA ALA A 57 5.66 -4.67 17.67
C ALA A 57 5.33 -5.52 16.44
N ARG A 58 5.64 -6.80 16.49
CA ARG A 58 5.33 -7.74 15.42
C ARG A 58 4.27 -8.72 15.88
N VAL A 59 3.06 -8.61 15.35
CA VAL A 59 2.01 -9.58 15.63
C VAL A 59 2.39 -10.94 15.05
N ILE A 60 2.31 -11.97 15.87
CA ILE A 60 2.70 -13.34 15.55
C ILE A 60 1.53 -14.33 15.55
N ASN A 61 0.42 -13.98 16.22
CA ASN A 61 -0.74 -14.84 16.34
C ASN A 61 -2.01 -14.00 16.56
N ILE A 62 -3.12 -14.42 15.99
CA ILE A 62 -4.46 -13.94 16.33
C ILE A 62 -5.08 -15.00 17.22
N VAL A 63 -5.40 -14.62 18.44
CA VAL A 63 -5.89 -15.54 19.46
C VAL A 63 -7.40 -15.67 19.36
N THR A 64 -7.89 -16.92 19.42
CA THR A 64 -9.31 -17.22 19.46
C THR A 64 -9.64 -18.05 20.69
N ASP A 65 -10.85 -17.91 21.20
CA ASP A 65 -11.41 -18.78 22.23
C ASP A 65 -11.80 -20.17 21.66
N ASN A 66 -12.38 -21.01 22.52
CA ASN A 66 -12.80 -22.36 22.14
C ASN A 66 -13.93 -22.39 21.10
N ASP A 67 -14.70 -21.32 21.00
CA ASP A 67 -15.80 -21.16 20.04
C ASP A 67 -15.35 -20.55 18.73
N GLY A 68 -14.05 -20.18 18.65
CA GLY A 68 -13.43 -19.59 17.47
C GLY A 68 -13.60 -18.07 17.35
N LYS A 69 -14.08 -17.41 18.40
CA LYS A 69 -14.18 -15.95 18.45
C LYS A 69 -12.81 -15.36 18.76
N VAL A 70 -12.44 -14.31 18.04
CA VAL A 70 -11.19 -13.56 18.29
C VAL A 70 -11.25 -12.89 19.66
N THR A 71 -10.17 -13.01 20.45
CA THR A 71 -10.03 -12.41 21.78
C THR A 71 -8.87 -11.42 21.87
N GLY A 72 -7.98 -11.41 20.89
CA GLY A 72 -6.83 -10.53 20.86
C GLY A 72 -5.75 -11.00 19.93
N VAL A 73 -4.55 -10.48 20.14
CA VAL A 73 -3.35 -10.84 19.38
C VAL A 73 -2.15 -11.06 20.31
N ASP A 74 -1.30 -12.01 19.95
CA ASP A 74 0.04 -12.12 20.52
C ASP A 74 1.02 -11.36 19.61
N TYR A 75 1.91 -10.60 20.23
CA TYR A 75 2.94 -9.87 19.51
C TYR A 75 4.28 -9.90 20.23
N LEU A 76 5.36 -9.79 19.46
CA LEU A 76 6.72 -9.65 19.95
C LEU A 76 7.14 -8.19 19.93
N ARG A 77 7.77 -7.76 21.02
CA ARG A 77 8.49 -6.49 21.09
C ARG A 77 9.91 -6.78 21.59
N GLY A 78 10.86 -6.65 20.69
CA GLY A 78 12.17 -7.27 20.93
C GLY A 78 12.08 -8.79 20.96
N ASN A 79 12.51 -9.40 22.06
CA ASN A 79 12.43 -10.84 22.28
C ASN A 79 11.33 -11.24 23.29
N GLU A 80 10.56 -10.29 23.75
CA GLU A 80 9.48 -10.53 24.71
C GLU A 80 8.13 -10.65 24.00
N GLU A 81 7.30 -11.57 24.48
CA GLU A 81 5.97 -11.81 23.97
C GLU A 81 4.93 -11.14 24.86
N PHE A 82 3.94 -10.51 24.24
CA PHE A 82 2.84 -9.81 24.87
C PHE A 82 1.53 -10.22 24.26
N PHE A 83 0.48 -10.17 25.05
CA PHE A 83 -0.90 -10.34 24.59
C PHE A 83 -1.63 -9.00 24.65
N GLN A 84 -2.28 -8.62 23.55
CA GLN A 84 -3.18 -7.47 23.49
C GLN A 84 -4.61 -7.96 23.31
N PRO A 85 -5.50 -7.80 24.32
CA PRO A 85 -6.91 -8.12 24.16
C PRO A 85 -7.57 -7.16 23.16
N ALA A 86 -8.50 -7.71 22.38
CA ALA A 86 -9.27 -6.94 21.41
C ALA A 86 -10.57 -7.67 21.06
N ASP A 87 -11.67 -6.93 20.95
CA ASP A 87 -12.94 -7.43 20.46
C ASP A 87 -12.98 -7.58 18.94
N VAL A 88 -12.19 -6.77 18.24
CA VAL A 88 -12.04 -6.77 16.77
C VAL A 88 -10.57 -6.61 16.41
N VAL A 89 -10.10 -7.41 15.49
CA VAL A 89 -8.76 -7.31 14.91
C VAL A 89 -8.85 -6.99 13.42
N LEU A 90 -8.33 -5.83 13.04
CA LEU A 90 -8.22 -5.42 11.64
C LEU A 90 -6.84 -5.76 11.09
N MET A 91 -6.79 -6.68 10.14
CA MET A 91 -5.55 -7.10 9.50
C MET A 91 -5.20 -6.17 8.34
N ALA A 92 -4.18 -5.35 8.51
CA ALA A 92 -3.70 -4.41 7.51
C ALA A 92 -2.19 -4.52 7.28
N SER A 93 -1.63 -5.74 7.41
CA SER A 93 -0.19 -6.00 7.39
C SER A 93 0.38 -6.25 5.99
N TYR A 94 -0.34 -5.94 4.93
CA TYR A 94 -0.03 -6.29 3.55
C TYR A 94 -0.43 -7.72 3.16
N ALA A 95 -0.70 -7.95 1.89
CA ALA A 95 -1.31 -9.18 1.37
C ALA A 95 -0.58 -10.46 1.82
N TYR A 96 0.74 -10.52 1.66
CA TYR A 96 1.51 -11.72 2.03
C TYR A 96 1.58 -11.92 3.55
N GLU A 97 1.75 -10.85 4.31
CA GLU A 97 1.83 -10.94 5.77
C GLU A 97 0.48 -11.28 6.39
N ASN A 98 -0.62 -10.79 5.84
CA ASN A 98 -1.95 -11.20 6.28
C ASN A 98 -2.16 -12.70 6.08
N VAL A 99 -1.77 -13.25 4.93
CA VAL A 99 -1.83 -14.70 4.65
C VAL A 99 -0.95 -15.47 5.63
N ARG A 100 0.29 -15.03 5.83
CA ARG A 100 1.21 -15.67 6.76
C ARG A 100 0.65 -15.68 8.18
N LEU A 101 0.12 -14.56 8.64
CA LEU A 101 -0.46 -14.45 9.97
C LEU A 101 -1.68 -15.37 10.13
N LEU A 102 -2.58 -15.43 9.16
CA LEU A 102 -3.72 -16.36 9.18
C LEU A 102 -3.28 -17.82 9.26
N GLN A 103 -2.28 -18.21 8.48
CA GLN A 103 -1.76 -19.60 8.48
C GLN A 103 -1.05 -19.96 9.79
N LEU A 104 -0.42 -19.01 10.45
CA LEU A 104 0.25 -19.20 11.74
C LEU A 104 -0.75 -19.23 12.90
N SER A 105 -1.85 -18.48 12.81
CA SER A 105 -2.88 -18.38 13.85
C SER A 105 -3.75 -19.64 13.88
N LYS A 106 -3.20 -20.70 14.48
CA LYS A 106 -3.85 -21.99 14.61
C LYS A 106 -4.53 -22.11 15.98
N SER A 107 -5.66 -22.76 15.99
CA SER A 107 -6.38 -23.10 17.23
C SER A 107 -7.13 -24.41 17.04
N ARG A 108 -7.84 -24.84 18.10
CA ARG A 108 -8.70 -26.03 18.03
C ARG A 108 -9.78 -25.88 16.93
N SER A 109 -10.37 -24.70 16.80
CA SER A 109 -11.40 -24.41 15.79
C SER A 109 -10.80 -24.18 14.39
N PHE A 110 -9.51 -23.81 14.32
CA PHE A 110 -8.81 -23.52 13.08
C PHE A 110 -7.46 -24.26 13.00
N PRO A 111 -7.45 -25.59 12.92
CA PRO A 111 -6.21 -26.40 12.97
C PRO A 111 -5.27 -26.13 11.76
N ASN A 112 -5.83 -25.67 10.64
CA ASN A 112 -5.10 -25.36 9.41
C ASN A 112 -4.81 -23.85 9.22
N GLY A 113 -4.97 -23.06 10.28
CA GLY A 113 -4.87 -21.60 10.27
C GLY A 113 -6.22 -20.92 10.33
N LEU A 114 -6.23 -19.72 10.86
CA LEU A 114 -7.45 -18.91 11.05
C LEU A 114 -8.13 -18.67 9.71
N SER A 115 -9.46 -18.86 9.66
CA SER A 115 -10.31 -18.73 8.47
C SER A 115 -9.92 -19.63 7.28
N ASN A 116 -9.08 -20.66 7.51
CA ASN A 116 -8.60 -21.55 6.45
C ASN A 116 -9.31 -22.92 6.44
N ASN A 117 -10.58 -22.97 6.80
CA ASN A 117 -11.35 -24.21 6.94
C ASN A 117 -11.47 -24.99 5.62
N ASN A 118 -11.52 -24.28 4.49
CA ASN A 118 -11.61 -24.85 3.14
C ASN A 118 -10.27 -24.82 2.39
N GLY A 119 -9.16 -24.46 3.05
CA GLY A 119 -7.82 -24.47 2.46
C GLY A 119 -7.56 -23.42 1.38
N GLN A 120 -8.30 -22.30 1.36
CA GLN A 120 -8.16 -21.26 0.36
C GLN A 120 -7.18 -20.14 0.74
N VAL A 121 -6.85 -20.00 2.02
CA VAL A 121 -5.89 -18.98 2.47
C VAL A 121 -4.52 -19.21 1.85
N GLY A 122 -4.02 -18.19 1.15
CA GLY A 122 -2.74 -18.23 0.44
C GLY A 122 -2.81 -18.79 -0.99
N LYS A 123 -4.00 -19.06 -1.49
CA LYS A 123 -4.23 -19.47 -2.89
C LYS A 123 -4.83 -18.31 -3.71
N HIS A 124 -4.78 -18.46 -5.03
CA HIS A 124 -5.43 -17.53 -5.98
C HIS A 124 -4.94 -16.09 -5.87
N TYR A 125 -3.62 -15.92 -5.62
CA TYR A 125 -3.03 -14.59 -5.64
C TYR A 125 -3.13 -14.00 -7.04
N LEU A 126 -3.77 -12.84 -7.13
CA LEU A 126 -3.87 -12.04 -8.35
C LEU A 126 -3.26 -10.67 -8.07
N SER A 127 -2.23 -10.31 -8.80
CA SER A 127 -1.69 -8.96 -8.80
C SER A 127 -2.32 -8.13 -9.91
N HIS A 128 -2.06 -6.83 -9.89
CA HIS A 128 -2.40 -5.99 -11.03
C HIS A 128 -1.77 -6.55 -12.29
N HIS A 129 -2.57 -6.79 -13.31
CA HIS A 129 -2.06 -7.16 -14.62
C HIS A 129 -1.41 -5.92 -15.24
N GLN A 130 -0.09 -5.97 -15.38
CA GLN A 130 0.67 -4.92 -16.07
C GLN A 130 1.09 -5.47 -17.43
N GLY A 131 0.76 -4.73 -18.48
CA GLY A 131 1.29 -5.00 -19.80
C GLY A 131 2.82 -4.75 -19.85
N SER A 132 3.41 -5.07 -20.97
CA SER A 132 4.83 -4.79 -21.20
C SER A 132 5.09 -3.28 -21.13
N PRO A 133 6.03 -2.81 -20.32
CA PRO A 133 6.35 -1.40 -20.28
C PRO A 133 7.00 -0.97 -21.60
N VAL A 134 6.61 0.18 -22.09
CA VAL A 134 7.28 0.85 -23.20
C VAL A 134 8.18 1.93 -22.62
N ILE A 135 9.45 1.88 -22.96
CA ILE A 135 10.45 2.85 -22.54
C ILE A 135 10.81 3.72 -23.72
N ALA A 136 10.51 5.01 -23.64
CA ALA A 136 10.93 5.98 -24.61
C ALA A 136 12.32 6.53 -24.26
N LEU A 137 13.24 6.43 -25.19
CA LEU A 137 14.59 7.01 -25.07
C LEU A 137 14.65 8.29 -25.91
N PHE A 138 15.19 9.33 -25.32
CA PHE A 138 15.33 10.62 -25.95
C PHE A 138 16.82 10.98 -26.05
N PRO A 139 17.26 11.64 -27.14
CA PRO A 139 18.65 12.09 -27.27
C PRO A 139 18.99 13.19 -26.27
N ASP A 140 18.01 14.02 -25.92
CA ASP A 140 18.18 15.13 -25.00
C ASP A 140 17.82 14.74 -23.56
N ASN A 141 18.46 15.41 -22.60
CA ASN A 141 18.12 15.20 -21.17
C ASN A 141 16.79 15.86 -20.83
N LEU A 142 15.78 15.07 -20.53
CA LEU A 142 14.46 15.55 -20.16
C LEU A 142 14.35 16.05 -18.72
N HIS A 143 15.42 15.98 -17.93
CA HIS A 143 15.43 16.36 -16.51
C HIS A 143 14.25 15.76 -15.70
N ASN A 144 13.82 14.57 -16.04
CA ASN A 144 12.65 13.92 -15.45
C ASN A 144 12.79 13.51 -13.97
N TRP A 145 13.95 13.78 -13.39
CA TRP A 145 14.21 13.71 -11.94
C TRP A 145 13.70 14.96 -11.20
N TYR A 146 13.38 16.02 -11.92
CA TYR A 146 12.89 17.28 -11.40
C TYR A 146 11.38 17.36 -11.58
N GLY A 147 10.67 17.73 -10.53
CA GLY A 147 9.22 17.84 -10.54
C GLY A 147 8.55 16.90 -9.54
N LEU A 148 7.24 16.78 -9.67
CA LEU A 148 6.43 15.98 -8.75
C LEU A 148 6.68 14.48 -8.95
N PRO A 149 7.02 13.73 -7.88
CA PRO A 149 7.25 12.30 -7.96
C PRO A 149 5.95 11.56 -8.25
N ALA A 150 6.05 10.41 -8.91
CA ALA A 150 4.92 9.57 -9.29
C ALA A 150 3.83 10.35 -10.07
N GLN A 151 4.22 11.45 -10.66
CA GLN A 151 3.35 12.23 -11.53
C GLN A 151 3.46 11.72 -12.95
N GLY A 152 2.34 11.71 -13.61
CA GLY A 152 2.30 11.33 -14.99
C GLY A 152 1.00 11.74 -15.65
N VAL A 153 0.76 11.16 -16.79
CA VAL A 153 -0.51 11.26 -17.52
C VAL A 153 -1.16 9.90 -17.48
N ALA A 154 -2.42 9.86 -17.11
CA ALA A 154 -3.25 8.69 -17.25
C ALA A 154 -4.20 8.89 -18.43
N ILE A 155 -4.27 7.91 -19.30
CA ILE A 155 -5.16 7.87 -20.47
C ILE A 155 -6.08 6.68 -20.25
N ASP A 156 -7.34 6.95 -20.08
CA ASP A 156 -8.39 5.97 -19.78
C ASP A 156 -9.36 5.73 -20.93
N ASN A 157 -9.00 6.17 -22.13
CA ASN A 157 -9.83 6.01 -23.33
C ASN A 157 -10.22 4.56 -23.64
N TRP A 158 -9.43 3.61 -23.14
CA TRP A 158 -9.68 2.18 -23.27
C TRP A 158 -10.08 1.52 -21.95
N ALA A 159 -10.47 2.29 -20.95
CA ALA A 159 -11.12 1.74 -19.78
C ALA A 159 -12.55 1.30 -20.15
N ASP A 160 -13.05 0.30 -19.45
CA ASP A 160 -14.27 -0.45 -19.75
C ASP A 160 -15.41 0.37 -20.40
N ASP A 161 -15.89 1.39 -19.71
CA ASP A 161 -17.05 2.19 -20.16
C ASP A 161 -16.69 3.25 -21.22
N ASN A 162 -15.44 3.42 -21.58
CA ASN A 162 -14.97 4.51 -22.45
C ASN A 162 -14.81 4.10 -23.91
N PHE A 163 -15.01 2.84 -24.25
CA PHE A 163 -14.96 2.36 -25.63
C PHE A 163 -15.92 1.19 -25.85
N ASP A 164 -16.34 1.01 -27.10
CA ASP A 164 -17.15 -0.12 -27.49
C ASP A 164 -16.29 -1.39 -27.63
N HIS A 165 -16.58 -2.38 -26.79
CA HIS A 165 -15.90 -3.67 -26.79
C HIS A 165 -16.84 -4.85 -27.12
N SER A 166 -18.01 -4.56 -27.68
CA SER A 166 -19.04 -5.57 -27.96
C SER A 166 -18.58 -6.64 -28.97
N GLU A 167 -17.65 -6.32 -29.86
CA GLU A 167 -17.06 -7.23 -30.84
C GLU A 167 -15.77 -7.91 -30.35
N LEU A 168 -15.39 -7.73 -29.08
CA LEU A 168 -14.16 -8.26 -28.53
C LEU A 168 -14.43 -9.45 -27.60
N ASP A 169 -13.48 -10.37 -27.52
CA ASP A 169 -13.58 -11.59 -26.69
C ASP A 169 -13.25 -11.35 -25.21
N PHE A 170 -13.20 -10.11 -24.76
CA PHE A 170 -12.89 -9.75 -23.38
C PHE A 170 -13.80 -8.63 -22.88
N ILE A 171 -13.97 -8.60 -21.55
CA ILE A 171 -14.65 -7.53 -20.82
C ILE A 171 -13.59 -6.74 -20.06
N GLY A 172 -13.76 -5.43 -20.03
CA GLY A 172 -12.82 -4.52 -19.42
C GLY A 172 -11.90 -3.89 -20.46
N GLY A 173 -10.89 -3.23 -20.01
CA GLY A 173 -9.99 -2.50 -20.89
C GLY A 173 -8.62 -2.30 -20.26
N ALA A 174 -7.99 -1.18 -20.61
CA ALA A 174 -6.68 -0.84 -20.11
C ALA A 174 -6.56 0.65 -19.84
N ASN A 175 -5.78 0.99 -18.84
CA ASN A 175 -5.29 2.34 -18.64
C ASN A 175 -3.84 2.43 -19.08
N LEU A 176 -3.54 3.48 -19.84
CA LEU A 176 -2.16 3.82 -20.17
C LEU A 176 -1.64 4.85 -19.15
N TRP A 177 -0.55 4.51 -18.52
CA TRP A 177 0.09 5.39 -17.56
C TRP A 177 1.47 5.77 -18.06
N VAL A 178 1.69 7.07 -18.20
CA VAL A 178 3.00 7.64 -18.51
C VAL A 178 3.50 8.36 -17.26
N HIS A 179 4.60 7.96 -16.72
CA HIS A 179 5.19 8.60 -15.55
C HIS A 179 6.72 8.63 -15.63
N THR A 180 7.28 9.55 -14.91
CA THR A 180 8.73 9.63 -14.72
C THR A 180 9.10 8.74 -13.53
N ASP A 181 9.88 7.72 -13.75
CA ASP A 181 10.36 6.83 -12.69
C ASP A 181 11.90 6.82 -12.70
N ARG A 182 12.51 7.88 -12.21
CA ARG A 182 13.94 7.89 -12.03
C ARG A 182 14.34 7.39 -10.65
N LYS A 183 15.18 6.39 -10.65
CA LYS A 183 15.76 5.78 -9.45
C LYS A 183 17.23 6.17 -9.38
N PRO A 184 17.61 7.32 -8.81
CA PRO A 184 18.99 7.80 -8.85
C PRO A 184 19.97 6.80 -8.21
N ILE A 185 19.56 6.13 -7.13
CA ILE A 185 20.38 5.11 -6.49
C ILE A 185 20.49 3.86 -7.37
N GLY A 186 19.43 3.48 -8.07
CA GLY A 186 19.44 2.37 -9.03
C GLY A 186 20.33 2.69 -10.23
N ALA A 187 20.22 3.91 -10.75
CA ALA A 187 21.06 4.36 -11.88
C ALA A 187 22.56 4.49 -11.52
N ALA A 188 22.86 4.81 -10.27
CA ALA A 188 24.25 4.90 -9.81
C ALA A 188 24.92 3.52 -9.61
N LYS A 189 24.16 2.42 -9.65
CA LYS A 189 24.66 1.05 -9.52
C LYS A 189 24.85 0.35 -10.88
N MET A 190 24.45 0.97 -11.95
CA MET A 190 24.61 0.49 -13.33
C MET A 190 25.88 1.06 -13.96
#